data_21c4f3655f0e3083ac7019844ed4bc4d
#
_entry.id   21c4f3655f0e3083ac7019844ed4bc4d
#
_cell.length_a   1.000
_cell.length_b   1.000
_cell.length_c   1.000
_cell.angle_alpha   90.00
_cell.angle_beta   90.00
_cell.angle_gamma   90.00
#
_symmetry.space_group_name_H-M   'P 1'
#
loop_
_entity.id
_entity.type
_entity.pdbx_description
1 polymer ?
#
loop_
_entity_poly.entity_id
_entity_poly.type
_entity_poly.pdbx_seq_one_letter_code
_entity_poly.pdbx_strand_id
1 'polypeptide(L)'
;MQTLTHGGDWMGYREQFGRDALDFSANVSPLGLPKGVADAITAALPQADRYPDPLCRTLRAALSEAEGLPAEQILCGNGAADLIFRLALAVKPRRALVTAPTFAEYATALETVGCTVERFTLNEANDFAVTEEFLDAIVPGVEIVFLCQPNNPTGQLASPAFVRRAAERCAACGAVLAVDECFLDFLPDGDRWTAKPLLHEDQNLIIFKAFTKLYGMAGVRLGYCLSADAALLEKMRNAGQPWAVSSLAQAAGVAALKETAYVARVRALIAAQKPKLTTGLRALGLRVIEGRANYLLLQGPETLGGQLRQKGVVLRGCANYPGLDASWYRTAVRTGPENERLLKTLQEVLG
;
A
#
# COMPACT_ATOMS: atom_id res chain seq x y z
N MET A 1 -1.26 12.04 -24.38
CA MET A 1 -1.85 11.08 -23.41
C MET A 1 -1.31 11.44 -22.02
N GLN A 2 -2.18 11.54 -21.04
CA GLN A 2 -1.76 11.78 -19.66
C GLN A 2 -1.05 10.51 -19.17
N THR A 3 0.20 10.65 -18.69
CA THR A 3 0.96 9.51 -18.16
C THR A 3 0.40 9.18 -16.78
N LEU A 4 -0.22 8.00 -16.63
CA LEU A 4 -0.75 7.55 -15.34
C LEU A 4 0.37 7.10 -14.42
N THR A 5 0.34 7.59 -13.19
CA THR A 5 1.37 7.33 -12.17
C THR A 5 1.21 5.96 -11.49
N HIS A 6 0.04 5.33 -11.62
CA HIS A 6 -0.31 4.08 -10.93
C HIS A 6 -0.75 2.98 -11.88
N GLY A 7 -0.75 1.72 -11.39
CA GLY A 7 -1.35 0.58 -12.08
C GLY A 7 -2.88 0.53 -11.90
N GLY A 8 -3.54 -0.41 -12.60
CA GLY A 8 -4.98 -0.64 -12.47
C GLY A 8 -5.83 0.16 -13.45
N ASP A 9 -5.25 0.69 -14.53
CA ASP A 9 -5.97 1.38 -15.59
C ASP A 9 -6.60 0.38 -16.57
N TRP A 10 -7.57 -0.37 -16.08
CA TRP A 10 -8.29 -1.35 -16.89
C TRP A 10 -9.23 -0.68 -17.92
N MET A 11 -9.77 0.50 -17.61
CA MET A 11 -10.63 1.23 -18.54
C MET A 11 -9.85 1.76 -19.74
N GLY A 12 -8.72 2.41 -19.50
CA GLY A 12 -7.85 2.89 -20.60
C GLY A 12 -7.30 1.74 -21.45
N TYR A 13 -7.07 0.56 -20.85
CA TYR A 13 -6.72 -0.62 -21.62
C TYR A 13 -7.89 -1.07 -22.53
N ARG A 14 -9.11 -1.18 -21.96
CA ARG A 14 -10.31 -1.57 -22.71
C ARG A 14 -10.62 -0.58 -23.85
N GLU A 15 -10.48 0.72 -23.60
CA GLU A 15 -10.65 1.76 -24.61
C GLU A 15 -9.65 1.61 -25.75
N GLN A 16 -8.40 1.31 -25.44
CA GLN A 16 -7.34 1.17 -26.45
C GLN A 16 -7.42 -0.13 -27.26
N PHE A 17 -7.81 -1.25 -26.65
CA PHE A 17 -7.73 -2.58 -27.27
C PHE A 17 -9.09 -3.28 -27.48
N GLY A 18 -10.20 -2.69 -27.07
CA GLY A 18 -11.55 -3.25 -27.19
C GLY A 18 -11.81 -4.51 -26.37
N ARG A 19 -10.91 -4.84 -25.41
CA ARG A 19 -10.98 -6.03 -24.58
C ARG A 19 -10.34 -5.79 -23.22
N ASP A 20 -10.61 -6.66 -22.25
CA ASP A 20 -9.95 -6.62 -20.94
C ASP A 20 -8.55 -7.25 -21.01
N ALA A 21 -7.64 -6.69 -20.19
CA ALA A 21 -6.34 -7.28 -19.95
C ALA A 21 -6.37 -8.22 -18.74
N LEU A 22 -5.42 -9.15 -18.72
CA LEU A 22 -5.00 -9.79 -17.49
C LEU A 22 -4.05 -8.82 -16.76
N ASP A 23 -4.58 -8.17 -15.73
CA ASP A 23 -3.91 -7.06 -15.05
C ASP A 23 -3.10 -7.54 -13.83
N PHE A 24 -1.78 -7.48 -13.94
CA PHE A 24 -0.81 -7.70 -12.85
C PHE A 24 -0.26 -6.38 -12.28
N SER A 25 -0.72 -5.23 -12.78
CA SER A 25 -0.21 -3.93 -12.33
C SER A 25 -0.78 -3.48 -11.00
N ALA A 26 -1.96 -3.99 -10.61
CA ALA A 26 -2.64 -3.69 -9.36
C ALA A 26 -2.41 -4.79 -8.31
N ASN A 27 -1.85 -4.42 -7.16
CA ASN A 27 -1.51 -5.38 -6.08
C ASN A 27 -2.70 -5.60 -5.14
N VAL A 28 -3.83 -6.03 -5.67
CA VAL A 28 -5.04 -6.37 -4.89
C VAL A 28 -5.18 -7.88 -4.77
N SER A 29 -5.98 -8.34 -3.81
CA SER A 29 -6.28 -9.77 -3.64
C SER A 29 -6.77 -10.40 -4.95
N PRO A 30 -6.18 -11.51 -5.41
CA PRO A 30 -6.62 -12.20 -6.62
C PRO A 30 -7.96 -12.92 -6.48
N LEU A 31 -8.47 -13.05 -5.26
CA LEU A 31 -9.78 -13.67 -4.99
C LEU A 31 -10.96 -12.70 -5.16
N GLY A 32 -10.69 -11.42 -5.47
CA GLY A 32 -11.71 -10.38 -5.64
C GLY A 32 -12.38 -9.97 -4.33
N LEU A 33 -13.56 -9.35 -4.44
CA LEU A 33 -14.32 -8.87 -3.29
C LEU A 33 -14.96 -10.04 -2.54
N PRO A 34 -14.79 -10.17 -1.20
CA PRO A 34 -15.46 -11.21 -0.41
C PRO A 34 -16.99 -11.14 -0.51
N LYS A 35 -17.65 -12.30 -0.53
CA LYS A 35 -19.11 -12.34 -0.65
C LYS A 35 -19.81 -11.57 0.48
N GLY A 36 -19.38 -11.75 1.73
CA GLY A 36 -19.99 -11.03 2.87
C GLY A 36 -19.83 -9.52 2.77
N VAL A 37 -18.73 -9.04 2.16
CA VAL A 37 -18.56 -7.61 1.89
C VAL A 37 -19.51 -7.13 0.80
N ALA A 38 -19.65 -7.88 -0.30
CA ALA A 38 -20.60 -7.55 -1.37
C ALA A 38 -22.06 -7.53 -0.84
N ASP A 39 -22.44 -8.50 -0.04
CA ASP A 39 -23.76 -8.57 0.59
C ASP A 39 -24.00 -7.36 1.52
N ALA A 40 -23.01 -6.98 2.32
CA ALA A 40 -23.11 -5.81 3.21
C ALA A 40 -23.25 -4.49 2.44
N ILE A 41 -22.52 -4.32 1.34
CA ILE A 41 -22.68 -3.15 0.45
C ILE A 41 -24.12 -3.12 -0.10
N THR A 42 -24.63 -4.26 -0.59
CA THR A 42 -25.97 -4.35 -1.15
C THR A 42 -27.03 -4.03 -0.09
N ALA A 43 -26.89 -4.53 1.13
CA ALA A 43 -27.79 -4.25 2.25
C ALA A 43 -27.75 -2.78 2.71
N ALA A 44 -26.64 -2.07 2.48
CA ALA A 44 -26.49 -0.66 2.82
C ALA A 44 -27.05 0.30 1.75
N LEU A 45 -27.29 -0.15 0.50
CA LEU A 45 -27.80 0.68 -0.59
C LEU A 45 -29.08 1.46 -0.24
N PRO A 46 -30.10 0.91 0.45
CA PRO A 46 -31.30 1.66 0.82
C PRO A 46 -31.05 2.86 1.74
N GLN A 47 -29.85 2.98 2.33
CA GLN A 47 -29.47 4.10 3.20
C GLN A 47 -28.59 5.14 2.48
N ALA A 48 -28.37 4.97 1.18
CA ALA A 48 -27.50 5.86 0.40
C ALA A 48 -28.08 7.28 0.20
N ASP A 49 -29.38 7.48 0.52
CA ASP A 49 -30.06 8.77 0.55
C ASP A 49 -29.71 9.62 1.77
N ARG A 50 -28.93 9.09 2.72
CA ARG A 50 -28.51 9.77 3.94
C ARG A 50 -27.00 10.00 3.95
N TYR A 51 -26.59 11.13 4.55
CA TYR A 51 -25.16 11.34 4.80
C TYR A 51 -24.59 10.22 5.69
N PRO A 52 -23.38 9.75 5.40
CA PRO A 52 -22.71 8.74 6.24
C PRO A 52 -22.42 9.29 7.65
N ASP A 53 -22.18 8.38 8.60
CA ASP A 53 -21.67 8.80 9.91
C ASP A 53 -20.29 9.46 9.74
N PRO A 54 -20.17 10.78 10.04
CA PRO A 54 -18.93 11.52 9.82
C PRO A 54 -17.77 11.06 10.73
N LEU A 55 -18.09 10.38 11.83
CA LEU A 55 -17.11 9.84 12.77
C LEU A 55 -16.85 8.34 12.56
N CYS A 56 -17.53 7.69 11.62
CA CYS A 56 -17.41 6.24 11.34
C CYS A 56 -17.53 5.39 12.63
N ARG A 57 -18.46 5.72 13.54
CA ARG A 57 -18.52 5.16 14.91
C ARG A 57 -18.57 3.63 14.91
N THR A 58 -19.47 3.04 14.11
CA THR A 58 -19.63 1.57 14.02
C THR A 58 -18.36 0.92 13.45
N LEU A 59 -17.77 1.50 12.41
CA LEU A 59 -16.53 0.99 11.83
C LEU A 59 -15.35 1.13 12.79
N ARG A 60 -15.22 2.27 13.47
CA ARG A 60 -14.15 2.49 14.44
C ARG A 60 -14.26 1.54 15.66
N ALA A 61 -15.48 1.25 16.11
CA ALA A 61 -15.69 0.25 17.17
C ALA A 61 -15.24 -1.16 16.71
N ALA A 62 -15.59 -1.57 15.49
CA ALA A 62 -15.15 -2.84 14.93
C ALA A 62 -13.62 -2.89 14.70
N LEU A 63 -13.01 -1.78 14.27
CA LEU A 63 -11.57 -1.66 14.15
C LEU A 63 -10.87 -1.68 15.52
N SER A 64 -11.44 -1.05 16.53
CA SER A 64 -10.94 -1.06 17.91
C SER A 64 -10.83 -2.50 18.43
N GLU A 65 -11.86 -3.31 18.21
CA GLU A 65 -11.83 -4.74 18.56
C GLU A 65 -10.78 -5.51 17.76
N ALA A 66 -10.73 -5.31 16.45
CA ALA A 66 -9.81 -6.03 15.55
C ALA A 66 -8.33 -5.67 15.77
N GLU A 67 -8.04 -4.40 16.05
CA GLU A 67 -6.67 -3.91 16.24
C GLU A 67 -6.20 -3.99 17.71
N GLY A 68 -7.13 -4.16 18.66
CA GLY A 68 -6.82 -4.14 20.10
C GLY A 68 -6.43 -2.76 20.61
N LEU A 69 -6.95 -1.68 20.02
CA LEU A 69 -6.63 -0.30 20.33
C LEU A 69 -7.91 0.50 20.63
N PRO A 70 -7.83 1.55 21.48
CA PRO A 70 -8.97 2.45 21.70
C PRO A 70 -9.47 3.08 20.39
N ALA A 71 -10.80 3.22 20.23
CA ALA A 71 -11.39 3.81 19.04
C ALA A 71 -10.92 5.27 18.79
N GLU A 72 -10.51 5.99 19.82
CA GLU A 72 -9.96 7.34 19.77
C GLU A 72 -8.62 7.41 19.05
N GLN A 73 -7.89 6.29 19.00
CA GLN A 73 -6.61 6.16 18.29
C GLN A 73 -6.78 5.78 16.80
N ILE A 74 -8.02 5.73 16.32
CA ILE A 74 -8.35 5.29 14.96
C ILE A 74 -9.04 6.41 14.18
N LEU A 75 -8.52 6.72 12.98
CA LEU A 75 -9.15 7.62 12.02
C LEU A 75 -9.37 6.90 10.70
N CYS A 76 -10.62 6.87 10.21
CA CYS A 76 -10.98 6.30 8.91
C CYS A 76 -10.89 7.36 7.81
N GLY A 77 -10.54 6.93 6.57
CA GLY A 77 -10.42 7.79 5.41
C GLY A 77 -10.84 7.10 4.10
N ASN A 78 -10.94 7.86 3.04
CA ASN A 78 -11.27 7.40 1.68
C ASN A 78 -10.08 6.69 1.02
N GLY A 79 -9.64 5.58 1.63
CA GLY A 79 -8.38 4.90 1.37
C GLY A 79 -7.21 5.51 2.14
N ALA A 80 -6.09 4.77 2.24
CA ALA A 80 -4.89 5.27 2.92
C ALA A 80 -4.32 6.53 2.26
N ALA A 81 -4.46 6.69 0.93
CA ALA A 81 -4.01 7.88 0.22
C ALA A 81 -4.66 9.17 0.75
N ASP A 82 -5.98 9.17 1.00
CA ASP A 82 -6.67 10.31 1.62
C ASP A 82 -6.02 10.69 2.97
N LEU A 83 -5.71 9.69 3.80
CA LEU A 83 -5.10 9.92 5.12
C LEU A 83 -3.66 10.43 5.01
N ILE A 84 -2.89 9.99 4.01
CA ILE A 84 -1.54 10.50 3.72
C ILE A 84 -1.60 12.00 3.38
N PHE A 85 -2.53 12.42 2.50
CA PHE A 85 -2.75 13.83 2.18
C PHE A 85 -3.22 14.62 3.40
N ARG A 86 -4.12 14.08 4.21
CA ARG A 86 -4.57 14.72 5.46
C ARG A 86 -3.42 14.87 6.47
N LEU A 87 -2.50 13.89 6.55
CA LEU A 87 -1.32 14.01 7.41
C LEU A 87 -0.43 15.17 6.95
N ALA A 88 -0.15 15.27 5.63
CA ALA A 88 0.63 16.37 5.08
C ALA A 88 -0.03 17.74 5.37
N LEU A 89 -1.34 17.84 5.18
CA LEU A 89 -2.13 19.07 5.45
C LEU A 89 -2.20 19.41 6.95
N ALA A 90 -2.22 18.42 7.84
CA ALA A 90 -2.30 18.61 9.28
C ALA A 90 -0.96 19.03 9.90
N VAL A 91 0.14 18.41 9.43
CA VAL A 91 1.51 18.69 9.92
C VAL A 91 2.10 19.90 9.23
N LYS A 92 1.89 20.06 7.90
CA LYS A 92 2.51 21.08 7.04
C LYS A 92 4.02 21.16 7.22
N PRO A 93 4.72 20.02 7.05
CA PRO A 93 6.15 19.97 7.30
C PRO A 93 6.90 20.80 6.25
N ARG A 94 8.01 21.41 6.66
CA ARG A 94 8.92 22.12 5.74
C ARG A 94 9.91 21.16 5.09
N ARG A 95 10.29 20.09 5.80
CA ARG A 95 11.29 19.13 5.35
C ARG A 95 10.87 17.71 5.74
N ALA A 96 10.90 16.82 4.77
CA ALA A 96 10.51 15.42 4.93
C ALA A 96 11.60 14.49 4.41
N LEU A 97 11.67 13.27 4.96
CA LEU A 97 12.54 12.20 4.50
C LEU A 97 11.67 11.01 4.03
N VAL A 98 11.93 10.51 2.83
CA VAL A 98 11.32 9.30 2.27
C VAL A 98 12.40 8.42 1.68
N THR A 99 12.18 7.11 1.58
CA THR A 99 13.06 6.22 0.80
C THR A 99 12.80 6.38 -0.70
N ALA A 100 13.75 6.00 -1.54
CA ALA A 100 13.60 5.92 -2.99
C ALA A 100 14.30 4.66 -3.53
N PRO A 101 13.58 3.74 -4.23
CA PRO A 101 12.18 3.86 -4.62
C PRO A 101 11.20 3.58 -3.46
N THR A 102 10.06 4.30 -3.45
CA THR A 102 8.91 4.05 -2.57
C THR A 102 7.61 4.55 -3.18
N PHE A 103 6.49 4.42 -2.48
CA PHE A 103 5.18 4.84 -2.98
C PHE A 103 5.12 6.35 -3.24
N ALA A 104 4.76 6.73 -4.46
CA ALA A 104 4.86 8.10 -4.95
C ALA A 104 4.01 9.11 -4.15
N GLU A 105 2.87 8.65 -3.61
CA GLU A 105 1.91 9.55 -2.95
C GLU A 105 2.45 10.21 -1.67
N TYR A 106 3.51 9.66 -1.05
CA TYR A 106 4.14 10.36 0.09
C TYR A 106 4.74 11.69 -0.35
N ALA A 107 5.57 11.65 -1.40
CA ALA A 107 6.18 12.88 -1.94
C ALA A 107 5.10 13.80 -2.53
N THR A 108 4.15 13.26 -3.31
CA THR A 108 3.06 14.04 -3.90
C THR A 108 2.27 14.80 -2.83
N ALA A 109 1.87 14.12 -1.75
CA ALA A 109 1.12 14.76 -0.67
C ALA A 109 1.94 15.85 0.04
N LEU A 110 3.21 15.59 0.31
CA LEU A 110 4.12 16.54 0.96
C LEU A 110 4.39 17.78 0.09
N GLU A 111 4.59 17.57 -1.21
CA GLU A 111 4.83 18.64 -2.18
C GLU A 111 3.61 19.58 -2.31
N THR A 112 2.37 19.08 -2.12
CA THR A 112 1.15 19.93 -2.15
C THR A 112 1.11 20.97 -1.04
N VAL A 113 1.85 20.78 0.04
CA VAL A 113 1.95 21.73 1.16
C VAL A 113 3.25 22.53 1.14
N GLY A 114 4.03 22.45 0.05
CA GLY A 114 5.31 23.18 -0.11
C GLY A 114 6.47 22.55 0.66
N CYS A 115 6.37 21.29 1.06
CA CYS A 115 7.42 20.56 1.76
C CYS A 115 8.59 20.22 0.83
N THR A 116 9.81 20.39 1.30
CA THR A 116 11.02 19.87 0.65
C THR A 116 11.16 18.39 0.98
N VAL A 117 11.07 17.53 -0.03
CA VAL A 117 11.14 16.06 0.15
C VAL A 117 12.55 15.57 -0.17
N GLU A 118 13.25 15.11 0.84
CA GLU A 118 14.53 14.43 0.71
C GLU A 118 14.31 12.94 0.46
N ARG A 119 15.07 12.40 -0.48
CA ARG A 119 14.97 11.01 -0.89
C ARG A 119 16.24 10.27 -0.53
N PHE A 120 16.13 9.32 0.41
CA PHE A 120 17.20 8.38 0.70
C PHE A 120 17.18 7.27 -0.34
N THR A 121 18.20 7.21 -1.19
CA THR A 121 18.27 6.21 -2.27
C THR A 121 18.62 4.83 -1.71
N LEU A 122 17.71 3.87 -1.90
CA LEU A 122 17.94 2.48 -1.59
C LEU A 122 18.85 1.86 -2.66
N ASN A 123 19.77 0.98 -2.23
CA ASN A 123 20.77 0.43 -3.12
C ASN A 123 20.27 -0.86 -3.78
N GLU A 124 20.39 -0.94 -5.11
CA GLU A 124 20.08 -2.13 -5.90
C GLU A 124 20.95 -3.34 -5.52
N ALA A 125 22.20 -3.11 -5.11
CA ALA A 125 23.13 -4.19 -4.74
C ALA A 125 22.71 -4.97 -3.48
N ASN A 126 21.87 -4.39 -2.62
CA ASN A 126 21.27 -5.04 -1.46
C ASN A 126 19.76 -5.27 -1.62
N ASP A 127 19.29 -5.44 -2.87
CA ASP A 127 17.88 -5.66 -3.21
C ASP A 127 16.94 -4.55 -2.69
N PHE A 128 17.44 -3.32 -2.62
CA PHE A 128 16.69 -2.15 -2.12
C PHE A 128 16.22 -2.28 -0.66
N ALA A 129 16.92 -3.05 0.16
CA ALA A 129 16.65 -3.10 1.59
C ALA A 129 17.04 -1.76 2.24
N VAL A 130 16.24 -1.30 3.21
CA VAL A 130 16.62 -0.14 4.01
C VAL A 130 17.76 -0.52 4.96
N THR A 131 18.76 0.36 5.09
CA THR A 131 19.97 0.15 5.88
C THR A 131 20.10 1.16 7.03
N GLU A 132 21.09 0.96 7.89
CA GLU A 132 21.33 1.82 9.07
C GLU A 132 21.59 3.28 8.68
N GLU A 133 22.18 3.52 7.53
CA GLU A 133 22.47 4.88 7.01
C GLU A 133 21.18 5.71 6.83
N PHE A 134 20.03 5.06 6.64
CA PHE A 134 18.74 5.76 6.64
C PHE A 134 18.45 6.42 8.00
N LEU A 135 18.82 5.78 9.09
CA LEU A 135 18.63 6.34 10.44
C LEU A 135 19.50 7.60 10.65
N ASP A 136 20.68 7.62 10.03
CA ASP A 136 21.60 8.77 10.09
C ASP A 136 21.09 9.97 9.27
N ALA A 137 20.21 9.73 8.30
CA ALA A 137 19.53 10.79 7.56
C ALA A 137 18.35 11.43 8.35
N ILE A 138 17.92 10.83 9.46
CA ILE A 138 16.92 11.41 10.38
C ILE A 138 17.65 12.38 11.30
N VAL A 139 17.67 13.65 10.92
CA VAL A 139 18.42 14.72 11.60
C VAL A 139 17.49 15.86 12.01
N PRO A 140 17.92 16.73 12.97
CA PRO A 140 17.15 17.91 13.33
C PRO A 140 16.77 18.75 12.11
N GLY A 141 15.49 19.16 12.06
CA GLY A 141 14.92 19.89 10.94
C GLY A 141 14.14 18.99 9.95
N VAL A 142 14.31 17.67 9.97
CA VAL A 142 13.35 16.74 9.37
C VAL A 142 12.13 16.71 10.28
N GLU A 143 10.95 16.97 9.73
CA GLU A 143 9.69 17.10 10.51
C GLU A 143 8.75 15.90 10.29
N ILE A 144 8.95 15.13 9.21
CA ILE A 144 8.22 13.90 8.94
C ILE A 144 9.09 12.89 8.17
N VAL A 145 8.96 11.62 8.51
CA VAL A 145 9.63 10.49 7.87
C VAL A 145 8.59 9.48 7.45
N PHE A 146 8.61 9.01 6.17
CA PHE A 146 7.77 7.92 5.71
C PHE A 146 8.59 6.64 5.55
N LEU A 147 8.05 5.53 6.08
CA LEU A 147 8.58 4.19 5.93
C LEU A 147 7.46 3.25 5.44
N CYS A 148 7.60 2.70 4.23
CA CYS A 148 6.64 1.76 3.67
C CYS A 148 7.00 0.33 4.05
N GLN A 149 6.07 -0.42 4.64
CA GLN A 149 6.31 -1.69 5.33
C GLN A 149 5.23 -2.75 5.03
N PRO A 150 5.42 -3.70 4.10
CA PRO A 150 6.53 -3.82 3.13
C PRO A 150 6.60 -2.67 2.12
N ASN A 151 7.82 -2.35 1.67
CA ASN A 151 8.03 -1.24 0.75
C ASN A 151 7.43 -1.53 -0.64
N ASN A 152 6.75 -0.56 -1.20
CA ASN A 152 6.26 -0.58 -2.56
C ASN A 152 7.15 0.35 -3.43
N PRO A 153 7.90 -0.16 -4.44
CA PRO A 153 7.62 -1.40 -5.19
C PRO A 153 8.48 -2.62 -4.83
N THR A 154 9.44 -2.52 -3.92
CA THR A 154 10.49 -3.53 -3.69
C THR A 154 10.01 -4.76 -2.91
N GLY A 155 8.97 -4.60 -2.09
CA GLY A 155 8.48 -5.64 -1.19
C GLY A 155 9.35 -5.90 0.02
N GLN A 156 10.44 -5.12 0.23
CA GLN A 156 11.35 -5.27 1.36
C GLN A 156 10.68 -4.88 2.68
N LEU A 157 11.07 -5.56 3.74
CA LEU A 157 10.65 -5.28 5.12
C LEU A 157 11.84 -4.81 5.95
N ALA A 158 11.65 -3.72 6.68
CA ALA A 158 12.54 -3.35 7.76
C ALA A 158 12.28 -4.22 8.99
N SER A 159 13.32 -4.54 9.75
CA SER A 159 13.13 -5.31 10.99
C SER A 159 12.38 -4.49 12.05
N PRO A 160 11.64 -5.13 12.98
CA PRO A 160 11.00 -4.43 14.09
C PRO A 160 11.98 -3.59 14.93
N ALA A 161 13.19 -4.08 15.11
CA ALA A 161 14.26 -3.34 15.81
C ALA A 161 14.70 -2.09 15.02
N PHE A 162 14.73 -2.15 13.69
CA PHE A 162 15.00 -0.99 12.84
C PHE A 162 13.87 0.05 12.94
N VAL A 163 12.60 -0.39 12.84
CA VAL A 163 11.45 0.50 12.96
C VAL A 163 11.42 1.20 14.32
N ARG A 164 11.75 0.49 15.41
CA ARG A 164 11.89 1.06 16.75
C ARG A 164 12.95 2.17 16.78
N ARG A 165 14.14 1.93 16.25
CA ARG A 165 15.20 2.94 16.21
C ARG A 165 14.83 4.14 15.32
N ALA A 166 14.10 3.91 14.23
CA ALA A 166 13.58 5.01 13.42
C ALA A 166 12.58 5.88 14.23
N ALA A 167 11.70 5.25 15.03
CA ALA A 167 10.79 5.95 15.92
C ALA A 167 11.56 6.76 17.00
N GLU A 168 12.56 6.17 17.65
CA GLU A 168 13.41 6.83 18.63
C GLU A 168 14.16 8.04 18.01
N ARG A 169 14.70 7.89 16.80
CA ARG A 169 15.35 9.00 16.07
C ARG A 169 14.38 10.10 15.72
N CYS A 170 13.18 9.76 15.22
CA CYS A 170 12.14 10.73 14.93
C CYS A 170 11.71 11.48 16.19
N ALA A 171 11.46 10.78 17.29
CA ALA A 171 11.11 11.39 18.57
C ALA A 171 12.19 12.36 19.07
N ALA A 172 13.48 11.99 18.97
CA ALA A 172 14.61 12.84 19.33
C ALA A 172 14.72 14.13 18.49
N CYS A 173 14.22 14.10 17.24
CA CYS A 173 14.18 15.26 16.33
C CYS A 173 12.84 16.03 16.39
N GLY A 174 11.83 15.53 17.11
CA GLY A 174 10.47 16.04 17.08
C GLY A 174 9.74 15.78 15.76
N ALA A 175 10.18 14.79 14.98
CA ALA A 175 9.59 14.41 13.72
C ALA A 175 8.46 13.37 13.90
N VAL A 176 7.49 13.38 12.99
CA VAL A 176 6.47 12.33 12.89
C VAL A 176 7.05 11.16 12.10
N LEU A 177 6.97 9.93 12.62
CA LEU A 177 7.21 8.71 11.86
C LEU A 177 5.89 8.19 11.30
N ALA A 178 5.76 8.15 9.99
CA ALA A 178 4.61 7.61 9.27
C ALA A 178 4.96 6.24 8.66
N VAL A 179 4.41 5.16 9.23
CA VAL A 179 4.64 3.78 8.77
C VAL A 179 3.44 3.32 7.96
N ASP A 180 3.66 3.00 6.68
CA ASP A 180 2.61 2.49 5.80
C ASP A 180 2.61 0.96 5.78
N GLU A 181 1.64 0.37 6.48
CA GLU A 181 1.44 -1.08 6.59
C GLU A 181 0.33 -1.62 5.66
N CYS A 182 -0.03 -0.91 4.59
CA CYS A 182 -1.13 -1.30 3.70
C CYS A 182 -0.96 -2.68 3.06
N PHE A 183 0.25 -3.23 3.02
CA PHE A 183 0.53 -4.57 2.50
C PHE A 183 0.91 -5.59 3.58
N LEU A 184 1.04 -5.16 4.83
CA LEU A 184 1.51 -6.03 5.91
C LEU A 184 0.52 -7.17 6.20
N ASP A 185 -0.77 -6.91 6.08
CA ASP A 185 -1.84 -7.88 6.38
C ASP A 185 -1.84 -9.10 5.44
N PHE A 186 -1.11 -9.08 4.32
CA PHE A 186 -0.88 -10.26 3.48
C PHE A 186 0.06 -11.28 4.11
N LEU A 187 0.88 -10.88 5.08
CA LEU A 187 1.83 -11.77 5.75
C LEU A 187 1.12 -12.61 6.81
N PRO A 188 1.33 -13.93 6.83
CA PRO A 188 0.80 -14.78 7.90
C PRO A 188 1.33 -14.40 9.29
N ASP A 189 2.57 -13.89 9.34
CA ASP A 189 3.29 -13.45 10.53
C ASP A 189 3.33 -11.92 10.67
N GLY A 190 2.38 -11.19 10.06
CA GLY A 190 2.34 -9.73 10.02
C GLY A 190 2.40 -9.07 11.41
N ASP A 191 1.80 -9.69 12.42
CA ASP A 191 1.82 -9.18 13.79
C ASP A 191 3.22 -9.07 14.41
N ARG A 192 4.21 -9.81 13.87
CA ARG A 192 5.62 -9.72 14.29
C ARG A 192 6.35 -8.51 13.71
N TRP A 193 5.77 -7.89 12.66
CA TRP A 193 6.41 -6.84 11.86
C TRP A 193 5.70 -5.49 11.98
N THR A 194 4.53 -5.45 12.60
CA THR A 194 3.78 -4.21 12.80
C THR A 194 4.46 -3.27 13.79
N ALA A 195 4.38 -1.98 13.53
CA ALA A 195 4.80 -0.94 14.45
C ALA A 195 3.78 -0.68 15.60
N LYS A 196 2.62 -1.36 15.63
CA LYS A 196 1.56 -1.15 16.66
C LYS A 196 2.08 -1.15 18.12
N PRO A 197 2.98 -2.07 18.53
CA PRO A 197 3.47 -2.04 19.91
C PRO A 197 4.13 -0.73 20.31
N LEU A 198 4.69 0.02 19.34
CA LEU A 198 5.35 1.30 19.59
C LEU A 198 4.36 2.44 19.85
N LEU A 199 3.08 2.32 19.50
CA LEU A 199 2.07 3.35 19.73
C LEU A 199 1.88 3.68 21.21
N HIS A 200 2.18 2.75 22.12
CA HIS A 200 2.12 3.00 23.58
C HIS A 200 3.33 3.77 24.10
N GLU A 201 4.42 3.79 23.34
CA GLU A 201 5.71 4.36 23.73
C GLU A 201 5.98 5.71 23.06
N ASP A 202 5.41 5.92 21.85
CA ASP A 202 5.70 7.09 20.99
C ASP A 202 4.43 7.74 20.47
N GLN A 203 4.20 8.99 20.83
CA GLN A 203 3.08 9.81 20.34
C GLN A 203 3.34 10.37 18.93
N ASN A 204 4.59 10.39 18.46
CA ASN A 204 4.92 10.88 17.11
C ASN A 204 4.79 9.81 16.03
N LEU A 205 4.20 8.65 16.33
CA LEU A 205 4.01 7.54 15.40
C LEU A 205 2.60 7.51 14.84
N ILE A 206 2.51 7.37 13.52
CA ILE A 206 1.25 7.08 12.83
C ILE A 206 1.43 5.88 11.89
N ILE A 207 0.46 4.96 11.90
CA ILE A 207 0.46 3.76 11.07
C ILE A 207 -0.72 3.83 10.10
N PHE A 208 -0.47 3.63 8.80
CA PHE A 208 -1.53 3.55 7.77
C PHE A 208 -1.84 2.11 7.43
N LYS A 209 -3.13 1.81 7.29
CA LYS A 209 -3.66 0.51 6.89
C LYS A 209 -4.78 0.67 5.85
N ALA A 210 -4.99 -0.33 5.00
CA ALA A 210 -5.97 -0.25 3.93
C ALA A 210 -6.74 -1.55 3.71
N PHE A 211 -8.04 -1.44 3.57
CA PHE A 211 -8.90 -2.52 3.10
C PHE A 211 -8.75 -2.80 1.59
N THR A 212 -8.23 -1.81 0.86
CA THR A 212 -8.07 -1.82 -0.60
C THR A 212 -7.42 -3.09 -1.14
N LYS A 213 -6.38 -3.57 -0.44
CA LYS A 213 -5.46 -4.58 -0.97
C LYS A 213 -5.89 -5.99 -0.62
N LEU A 214 -5.88 -6.34 0.65
CA LEU A 214 -6.15 -7.69 1.15
C LEU A 214 -7.60 -8.14 0.84
N TYR A 215 -8.56 -7.24 0.96
CA TYR A 215 -9.98 -7.55 0.77
C TYR A 215 -10.50 -7.27 -0.65
N GLY A 216 -9.61 -6.92 -1.60
CA GLY A 216 -10.05 -6.62 -2.97
C GLY A 216 -10.99 -5.42 -3.09
N MET A 217 -10.94 -4.48 -2.14
CA MET A 217 -11.85 -3.34 -2.02
C MET A 217 -11.32 -2.07 -2.70
N ALA A 218 -10.58 -2.21 -3.80
CA ALA A 218 -9.92 -1.08 -4.46
C ALA A 218 -10.92 0.02 -4.90
N GLY A 219 -12.07 -0.38 -5.43
CA GLY A 219 -13.14 0.54 -5.85
C GLY A 219 -13.99 1.08 -4.71
N VAL A 220 -14.00 0.45 -3.53
CA VAL A 220 -14.78 0.87 -2.36
C VAL A 220 -14.15 2.06 -1.65
N ARG A 221 -12.81 2.21 -1.77
CA ARG A 221 -12.06 3.33 -1.21
C ARG A 221 -12.13 3.42 0.32
N LEU A 222 -11.54 2.47 1.04
CA LEU A 222 -11.50 2.47 2.51
C LEU A 222 -10.08 2.21 3.04
N GLY A 223 -9.66 3.02 3.99
CA GLY A 223 -8.44 2.88 4.78
C GLY A 223 -8.61 3.50 6.16
N TYR A 224 -7.63 3.31 7.01
CA TYR A 224 -7.58 3.91 8.33
C TYR A 224 -6.14 4.14 8.76
N CYS A 225 -5.95 4.99 9.76
CA CYS A 225 -4.68 5.13 10.44
C CYS A 225 -4.84 4.98 11.94
N LEU A 226 -3.74 4.63 12.59
CA LEU A 226 -3.62 4.40 14.02
C LEU A 226 -2.56 5.36 14.58
N SER A 227 -2.87 6.06 15.65
CA SER A 227 -1.90 6.89 16.39
C SER A 227 -2.36 7.09 17.84
N ALA A 228 -1.43 7.19 18.76
CA ALA A 228 -1.71 7.59 20.14
C ALA A 228 -1.84 9.11 20.30
N ASP A 229 -1.41 9.90 19.30
CA ASP A 229 -1.56 11.36 19.32
C ASP A 229 -2.97 11.77 18.89
N ALA A 230 -3.83 11.97 19.88
CA ALA A 230 -5.20 12.43 19.67
C ALA A 230 -5.27 13.82 19.02
N ALA A 231 -4.30 14.71 19.28
CA ALA A 231 -4.26 16.04 18.69
C ALA A 231 -3.90 15.99 17.20
N LEU A 232 -2.98 15.09 16.81
CA LEU A 232 -2.65 14.84 15.42
C LEU A 232 -3.87 14.27 14.66
N LEU A 233 -4.53 13.25 15.22
CA LEU A 233 -5.72 12.66 14.60
C LEU A 233 -6.85 13.68 14.43
N GLU A 234 -7.05 14.59 15.39
CA GLU A 234 -8.02 15.66 15.28
C GLU A 234 -7.64 16.68 14.19
N LYS A 235 -6.38 17.10 14.11
CA LYS A 235 -5.87 17.95 13.01
C LYS A 235 -6.08 17.28 11.65
N MET A 236 -5.81 15.98 11.53
CA MET A 236 -6.02 15.22 10.29
C MET A 236 -7.50 15.10 9.93
N ARG A 237 -8.39 14.93 10.92
CA ARG A 237 -9.84 14.93 10.69
C ARG A 237 -10.30 16.27 10.12
N ASN A 238 -9.82 17.37 10.69
CA ASN A 238 -10.18 18.74 10.29
C ASN A 238 -9.50 19.18 8.98
N ALA A 239 -8.41 18.54 8.58
CA ALA A 239 -7.73 18.78 7.30
C ALA A 239 -8.44 18.17 6.09
N GLY A 240 -9.41 17.27 6.30
CA GLY A 240 -10.19 16.65 5.24
C GLY A 240 -11.65 17.11 5.20
N GLN A 241 -12.36 16.67 4.17
CA GLN A 241 -13.81 16.92 4.10
C GLN A 241 -14.57 16.07 5.12
N PRO A 242 -15.70 16.54 5.67
CA PRO A 242 -16.63 15.70 6.40
C PRO A 242 -17.21 14.64 5.45
N TRP A 243 -17.66 13.52 6.03
CA TRP A 243 -18.28 12.41 5.25
C TRP A 243 -17.37 11.78 4.19
N ALA A 244 -16.06 11.82 4.36
CA ALA A 244 -15.10 11.27 3.40
C ALA A 244 -15.27 9.76 3.14
N VAL A 245 -15.78 9.01 4.12
CA VAL A 245 -16.03 7.57 4.02
C VAL A 245 -17.54 7.34 3.83
N SER A 246 -17.92 6.86 2.65
CA SER A 246 -19.33 6.60 2.32
C SER A 246 -19.98 5.55 3.24
N SER A 247 -21.31 5.59 3.39
CA SER A 247 -22.08 4.58 4.15
C SER A 247 -21.77 3.17 3.65
N LEU A 248 -21.63 2.98 2.34
CA LEU A 248 -21.33 1.71 1.71
C LEU A 248 -19.93 1.22 2.09
N ALA A 249 -18.94 2.12 2.11
CA ALA A 249 -17.58 1.78 2.52
C ALA A 249 -17.50 1.45 4.02
N GLN A 250 -18.25 2.17 4.86
CA GLN A 250 -18.31 1.86 6.30
C GLN A 250 -18.90 0.47 6.55
N ALA A 251 -20.02 0.14 5.90
CA ALA A 251 -20.65 -1.18 5.99
C ALA A 251 -19.72 -2.30 5.46
N ALA A 252 -19.05 -2.05 4.33
CA ALA A 252 -18.07 -2.94 3.74
C ALA A 252 -16.90 -3.24 4.70
N GLY A 253 -16.39 -2.20 5.37
CA GLY A 253 -15.29 -2.35 6.33
C GLY A 253 -15.66 -3.22 7.53
N VAL A 254 -16.84 -3.00 8.12
CA VAL A 254 -17.35 -3.83 9.23
C VAL A 254 -17.51 -5.29 8.82
N ALA A 255 -18.00 -5.54 7.60
CA ALA A 255 -18.13 -6.90 7.07
C ALA A 255 -16.77 -7.54 6.79
N ALA A 256 -15.83 -6.79 6.21
CA ALA A 256 -14.49 -7.25 5.86
C ALA A 256 -13.70 -7.76 7.07
N LEU A 257 -13.81 -7.10 8.23
CA LEU A 257 -13.16 -7.53 9.47
C LEU A 257 -13.63 -8.91 9.97
N LYS A 258 -14.79 -9.39 9.53
CA LYS A 258 -15.32 -10.72 9.86
C LYS A 258 -14.86 -11.81 8.88
N GLU A 259 -14.25 -11.45 7.77
CA GLU A 259 -13.86 -12.36 6.67
C GLU A 259 -12.55 -13.12 6.94
N THR A 260 -12.38 -13.69 8.13
CA THR A 260 -11.15 -14.37 8.56
C THR A 260 -10.79 -15.57 7.67
N ALA A 261 -11.77 -16.34 7.23
CA ALA A 261 -11.57 -17.47 6.32
C ALA A 261 -11.13 -17.00 4.92
N TYR A 262 -11.62 -15.87 4.45
CA TYR A 262 -11.17 -15.26 3.20
C TYR A 262 -9.70 -14.83 3.33
N VAL A 263 -9.32 -14.13 4.39
CA VAL A 263 -7.94 -13.73 4.66
C VAL A 263 -6.99 -14.92 4.68
N ALA A 264 -7.37 -16.01 5.37
CA ALA A 264 -6.58 -17.23 5.39
C ALA A 264 -6.37 -17.82 3.99
N ARG A 265 -7.43 -17.86 3.15
CA ARG A 265 -7.31 -18.33 1.76
C ARG A 265 -6.41 -17.45 0.91
N VAL A 266 -6.48 -16.11 1.04
CA VAL A 266 -5.60 -15.18 0.31
C VAL A 266 -4.15 -15.42 0.70
N ARG A 267 -3.86 -15.48 1.99
CA ARG A 267 -2.50 -15.74 2.52
C ARG A 267 -1.95 -17.09 2.01
N ALA A 268 -2.74 -18.15 2.07
CA ALA A 268 -2.37 -19.47 1.56
C ALA A 268 -2.10 -19.45 0.05
N LEU A 269 -2.93 -18.78 -0.73
CA LEU A 269 -2.74 -18.62 -2.16
C LEU A 269 -1.42 -17.90 -2.48
N ILE A 270 -1.16 -16.76 -1.84
CA ILE A 270 0.08 -16.00 -2.06
C ILE A 270 1.29 -16.84 -1.67
N ALA A 271 1.26 -17.51 -0.52
CA ALA A 271 2.34 -18.37 -0.06
C ALA A 271 2.64 -19.52 -1.04
N ALA A 272 1.61 -20.10 -1.66
CA ALA A 272 1.76 -21.18 -2.63
C ALA A 272 2.20 -20.69 -4.02
N GLN A 273 1.75 -19.52 -4.47
CA GLN A 273 1.94 -19.06 -5.83
C GLN A 273 3.20 -18.22 -6.00
N LYS A 274 3.58 -17.42 -5.02
CA LYS A 274 4.73 -16.52 -5.11
C LYS A 274 6.05 -17.24 -5.41
N PRO A 275 6.42 -18.35 -4.73
CA PRO A 275 7.65 -19.07 -5.07
C PRO A 275 7.63 -19.64 -6.50
N LYS A 276 6.49 -20.16 -6.96
CA LYS A 276 6.34 -20.69 -8.32
C LYS A 276 6.55 -19.60 -9.36
N LEU A 277 5.90 -18.44 -9.16
CA LEU A 277 6.04 -17.29 -10.05
C LEU A 277 7.49 -16.78 -10.06
N THR A 278 8.14 -16.66 -8.90
CA THR A 278 9.56 -16.27 -8.78
C THR A 278 10.47 -17.20 -9.57
N THR A 279 10.31 -18.51 -9.40
CA THR A 279 11.09 -19.51 -10.13
C THR A 279 10.87 -19.43 -11.64
N GLY A 280 9.62 -19.29 -12.07
CA GLY A 280 9.28 -19.16 -13.48
C GLY A 280 9.87 -17.91 -14.13
N LEU A 281 9.79 -16.75 -13.44
CA LEU A 281 10.39 -15.50 -13.92
C LEU A 281 11.91 -15.59 -14.06
N ARG A 282 12.59 -16.19 -13.08
CA ARG A 282 14.05 -16.41 -13.13
C ARG A 282 14.46 -17.38 -14.23
N ALA A 283 13.67 -18.42 -14.48
CA ALA A 283 13.92 -19.36 -15.57
C ALA A 283 13.84 -18.70 -16.97
N LEU A 284 13.12 -17.58 -17.09
CA LEU A 284 13.06 -16.76 -18.29
C LEU A 284 14.18 -15.69 -18.37
N GLY A 285 15.18 -15.76 -17.48
CA GLY A 285 16.33 -14.85 -17.47
C GLY A 285 16.05 -13.49 -16.83
N LEU A 286 14.89 -13.29 -16.21
CA LEU A 286 14.56 -12.02 -15.53
C LEU A 286 15.18 -11.99 -14.13
N ARG A 287 15.75 -10.85 -13.74
CA ARG A 287 16.14 -10.62 -12.35
C ARG A 287 14.91 -10.37 -11.52
N VAL A 288 14.79 -11.02 -10.37
CA VAL A 288 13.63 -10.89 -9.46
C VAL A 288 14.12 -10.54 -8.07
N ILE A 289 13.65 -9.42 -7.55
CA ILE A 289 13.85 -8.99 -6.17
C ILE A 289 12.79 -9.67 -5.30
N GLU A 290 13.22 -10.48 -4.35
CA GLU A 290 12.33 -11.15 -3.42
C GLU A 290 11.99 -10.25 -2.23
N GLY A 291 10.74 -9.82 -2.17
CA GLY A 291 10.18 -9.10 -1.03
C GLY A 291 9.14 -9.94 -0.29
N ARG A 292 8.56 -9.39 0.78
CA ARG A 292 7.56 -10.09 1.61
C ARG A 292 6.10 -9.83 1.16
N ALA A 293 5.85 -8.82 0.32
CA ALA A 293 4.52 -8.44 -0.14
C ALA A 293 3.90 -9.44 -1.15
N ASN A 294 2.63 -9.19 -1.54
CA ASN A 294 1.90 -9.96 -2.55
C ASN A 294 2.26 -9.57 -4.00
N TYR A 295 3.47 -9.07 -4.19
CA TYR A 295 4.03 -8.70 -5.49
C TYR A 295 5.52 -8.97 -5.54
N LEU A 296 6.08 -8.88 -6.74
CA LEU A 296 7.50 -9.00 -7.03
C LEU A 296 7.95 -7.79 -7.83
N LEU A 297 9.13 -7.25 -7.52
CA LEU A 297 9.84 -6.32 -8.39
C LEU A 297 10.77 -7.13 -9.28
N LEU A 298 10.78 -6.85 -10.58
CA LEU A 298 11.60 -7.58 -11.55
C LEU A 298 12.24 -6.62 -12.55
N GLN A 299 13.37 -7.03 -13.09
CA GLN A 299 14.08 -6.31 -14.15
C GLN A 299 14.13 -7.16 -15.43
N GLY A 300 13.88 -6.52 -16.56
CA GLY A 300 13.88 -7.11 -17.89
C GLY A 300 14.05 -6.04 -18.97
N PRO A 301 13.94 -6.41 -20.27
CA PRO A 301 14.06 -5.44 -21.36
C PRO A 301 13.06 -4.27 -21.22
N GLU A 302 13.48 -3.06 -21.55
CA GLU A 302 12.63 -1.85 -21.47
C GLU A 302 11.36 -1.94 -22.33
N THR A 303 11.40 -2.75 -23.40
CA THR A 303 10.26 -2.99 -24.30
C THR A 303 9.23 -3.97 -23.74
N LEU A 304 9.57 -4.72 -22.69
CA LEU A 304 8.80 -5.85 -22.16
C LEU A 304 7.35 -5.46 -21.82
N GLY A 305 7.18 -4.34 -21.12
CA GLY A 305 5.85 -3.87 -20.73
C GLY A 305 4.93 -3.58 -21.92
N GLY A 306 5.47 -2.96 -22.96
CA GLY A 306 4.74 -2.66 -24.21
C GLY A 306 4.35 -3.93 -24.97
N GLN A 307 5.26 -4.88 -25.10
CA GLN A 307 5.03 -6.15 -25.79
C GLN A 307 3.98 -7.02 -25.07
N LEU A 308 4.05 -7.12 -23.74
CA LEU A 308 3.04 -7.83 -22.93
C LEU A 308 1.66 -7.18 -23.05
N ARG A 309 1.61 -5.83 -23.05
CA ARG A 309 0.37 -5.06 -23.17
C ARG A 309 -0.36 -5.39 -24.49
N GLN A 310 0.36 -5.52 -25.60
CA GLN A 310 -0.22 -5.93 -26.91
C GLN A 310 -0.81 -7.36 -26.86
N LYS A 311 -0.21 -8.25 -26.05
CA LYS A 311 -0.69 -9.63 -25.87
C LYS A 311 -1.78 -9.78 -24.81
N GLY A 312 -2.24 -8.71 -24.18
CA GLY A 312 -3.34 -8.75 -23.23
C GLY A 312 -2.90 -8.96 -21.79
N VAL A 313 -1.64 -8.73 -21.46
CA VAL A 313 -1.08 -8.82 -20.11
C VAL A 313 -0.48 -7.47 -19.72
N VAL A 314 -0.80 -6.97 -18.52
CA VAL A 314 -0.31 -5.66 -18.06
C VAL A 314 0.51 -5.81 -16.81
N LEU A 315 1.79 -5.40 -16.85
CA LEU A 315 2.65 -5.20 -15.69
C LEU A 315 2.66 -3.71 -15.29
N ARG A 316 3.11 -3.43 -14.08
CA ARG A 316 3.39 -2.07 -13.62
C ARG A 316 4.82 -1.69 -14.00
N GLY A 317 5.01 -0.84 -15.02
CA GLY A 317 6.31 -0.21 -15.30
C GLY A 317 6.71 0.71 -14.16
N CYS A 318 7.96 0.65 -13.73
CA CYS A 318 8.45 1.36 -12.55
C CYS A 318 9.38 2.55 -12.87
N ALA A 319 9.48 2.98 -14.11
CA ALA A 319 10.34 4.09 -14.53
C ALA A 319 10.06 5.44 -13.82
N ASN A 320 8.85 5.61 -13.28
CA ASN A 320 8.46 6.81 -12.56
C ASN A 320 8.79 6.76 -11.06
N TYR A 321 9.38 5.68 -10.56
CA TYR A 321 9.89 5.62 -9.19
C TYR A 321 11.33 6.15 -9.18
N PRO A 322 11.65 7.20 -8.41
CA PRO A 322 13.04 7.63 -8.25
C PRO A 322 13.93 6.47 -7.83
N GLY A 323 15.08 6.29 -8.50
CA GLY A 323 15.99 5.17 -8.28
C GLY A 323 15.72 3.92 -9.13
N LEU A 324 14.68 3.93 -9.98
CA LEU A 324 14.40 2.88 -10.97
C LEU A 324 14.32 3.49 -12.37
N ASP A 325 14.56 2.67 -13.39
CA ASP A 325 14.48 3.03 -14.81
C ASP A 325 13.39 2.23 -15.56
N ALA A 326 13.37 2.32 -16.89
CA ALA A 326 12.38 1.69 -17.74
C ALA A 326 12.51 0.16 -17.80
N SER A 327 13.62 -0.41 -17.33
CA SER A 327 13.84 -1.86 -17.26
C SER A 327 13.15 -2.52 -16.05
N TRP A 328 12.66 -1.74 -15.10
CA TRP A 328 12.04 -2.25 -13.88
C TRP A 328 10.53 -2.32 -13.99
N TYR A 329 9.99 -3.45 -13.54
CA TYR A 329 8.55 -3.75 -13.52
C TYR A 329 8.16 -4.34 -12.18
N ARG A 330 6.91 -4.11 -11.76
CA ARG A 330 6.31 -4.79 -10.62
C ARG A 330 5.14 -5.64 -11.11
N THR A 331 5.08 -6.90 -10.67
CA THR A 331 3.98 -7.83 -10.94
C THR A 331 3.29 -8.25 -9.65
N ALA A 332 1.97 -8.25 -9.63
CA ALA A 332 1.20 -8.86 -8.55
C ALA A 332 1.34 -10.40 -8.59
N VAL A 333 1.22 -11.05 -7.43
CA VAL A 333 1.01 -12.48 -7.34
C VAL A 333 -0.48 -12.76 -7.46
N ARG A 334 -0.88 -13.55 -8.46
CA ARG A 334 -2.29 -13.87 -8.75
C ARG A 334 -2.56 -15.37 -8.60
N THR A 335 -3.71 -15.84 -9.10
CA THR A 335 -4.06 -17.27 -9.09
C THR A 335 -3.09 -18.09 -9.97
N GLY A 336 -3.02 -19.41 -9.73
CA GLY A 336 -2.15 -20.32 -10.50
C GLY A 336 -2.34 -20.17 -12.01
N PRO A 337 -3.57 -20.33 -12.55
CA PRO A 337 -3.82 -20.18 -13.99
C PRO A 337 -3.43 -18.81 -14.55
N GLU A 338 -3.64 -17.72 -13.79
CA GLU A 338 -3.25 -16.39 -14.22
C GLU A 338 -1.72 -16.24 -14.26
N ASN A 339 -1.01 -16.72 -13.23
CA ASN A 339 0.46 -16.70 -13.19
C ASN A 339 1.08 -17.55 -14.31
N GLU A 340 0.51 -18.73 -14.60
CA GLU A 340 0.93 -19.59 -15.71
C GLU A 340 0.74 -18.87 -17.06
N ARG A 341 -0.37 -18.15 -17.24
CA ARG A 341 -0.62 -17.35 -18.42
C ARG A 341 0.40 -16.22 -18.56
N LEU A 342 0.75 -15.53 -17.47
CA LEU A 342 1.82 -14.52 -17.46
C LEU A 342 3.14 -15.13 -17.95
N LEU A 343 3.56 -16.24 -17.32
CA LEU A 343 4.83 -16.91 -17.67
C LEU A 343 4.88 -17.37 -19.13
N LYS A 344 3.78 -17.95 -19.64
CA LYS A 344 3.67 -18.33 -21.05
C LYS A 344 3.78 -17.11 -21.98
N THR A 345 3.09 -16.01 -21.66
CA THR A 345 3.15 -14.79 -22.48
C THR A 345 4.54 -14.16 -22.44
N LEU A 346 5.22 -14.20 -21.27
CA LEU A 346 6.61 -13.76 -21.15
C LEU A 346 7.55 -14.61 -22.02
N GLN A 347 7.39 -15.93 -22.02
CA GLN A 347 8.19 -16.84 -22.87
C GLN A 347 8.01 -16.49 -24.34
N GLU A 348 6.79 -16.19 -24.80
CA GLU A 348 6.53 -15.79 -26.19
C GLU A 348 7.14 -14.43 -26.58
N VAL A 349 7.38 -13.57 -25.62
CA VAL A 349 7.90 -12.20 -25.83
C VAL A 349 9.42 -12.16 -25.72
N LEU A 350 10.01 -13.00 -24.87
CA LEU A 350 11.45 -13.04 -24.61
C LEU A 350 12.21 -14.05 -25.46
N GLY A 351 11.55 -15.08 -25.94
CA GLY A 351 12.11 -16.15 -26.79
C GLY A 351 11.78 -16.04 -28.21
#